data_b584d1dd9f911407fa4409b25078ebb2
#
_entry.id   b584d1dd9f911407fa4409b25078ebb2
#
_cell.length_a   1.000
_cell.length_b   1.000
_cell.length_c   1.000
_cell.angle_alpha   90.00
_cell.angle_beta   90.00
_cell.angle_gamma   90.00
#
_symmetry.space_group_name_H-M   'P 1'
#
loop_
_entity.id
_entity.type
_entity.pdbx_description
1 polymer ?
#
loop_
_entity_poly.entity_id
_entity_poly.type
_entity_poly.pdbx_seq_one_letter_code
_entity_poly.pdbx_strand_id
1 'polypeptide(L)'
;MPCQDNTVELVGWYGSDEVHALSAWTSTSRDLTVEKVTRVPSLLKMLAENGHETPFEKSSLHFLVTVDTATHIHLLKHRIGVSINGESARYKELKGDKYVVPSDWPTVEKAKYIAFMEDAIMRYHDTLQRLVDSGMDRKRAKESARFYLPYGNQITMDIMFNWRSFNHFLGLRMKPEAQTEVRVLAEKMLEIVRNIDGSPFKYTIEAFGY
;
A
#
# COMPACT_ATOMS: atom_id res chain seq x y z
N MET A 1 -5.30 -24.73 1.19
CA MET A 1 -4.60 -23.50 1.58
C MET A 1 -5.57 -22.36 1.56
N PRO A 2 -5.58 -21.47 2.52
CA PRO A 2 -6.50 -20.34 2.49
C PRO A 2 -6.07 -19.36 1.39
N CYS A 3 -6.93 -19.22 0.42
CA CYS A 3 -6.91 -18.10 -0.50
C CYS A 3 -7.28 -16.84 0.28
N GLN A 4 -6.44 -15.83 0.27
CA GLN A 4 -6.63 -14.59 1.01
C GLN A 4 -6.67 -13.42 0.04
N ASP A 5 -7.62 -12.52 0.24
CA ASP A 5 -7.63 -11.22 -0.43
C ASP A 5 -6.41 -10.39 -0.02
N ASN A 6 -6.06 -9.41 -0.87
CA ASN A 6 -5.10 -8.39 -0.48
C ASN A 6 -5.63 -7.61 0.73
N THR A 7 -4.77 -7.39 1.73
CA THR A 7 -5.13 -6.72 2.98
C THR A 7 -4.31 -5.46 3.18
N VAL A 8 -4.90 -4.53 3.94
CA VAL A 8 -4.26 -3.28 4.37
C VAL A 8 -4.66 -2.96 5.79
N GLU A 9 -3.69 -2.50 6.57
CA GLU A 9 -3.84 -2.02 7.94
C GLU A 9 -3.12 -0.68 8.07
N LEU A 10 -3.71 0.29 8.78
CA LEU A 10 -3.05 1.54 9.14
C LEU A 10 -2.24 1.32 10.42
N VAL A 11 -0.93 1.37 10.31
CA VAL A 11 0.01 1.22 11.45
C VAL A 11 0.05 2.48 12.28
N GLY A 12 -0.07 3.64 11.63
CA GLY A 12 -0.07 4.94 12.30
C GLY A 12 -0.08 6.10 11.31
N TRP A 13 -0.25 7.28 11.86
CA TRP A 13 -0.22 8.52 11.07
C TRP A 13 0.36 9.67 11.89
N TYR A 14 0.74 10.73 11.17
CA TYR A 14 1.11 12.02 11.71
C TYR A 14 0.50 13.13 10.83
N GLY A 15 0.09 14.23 11.46
CA GLY A 15 -0.46 15.39 10.79
C GLY A 15 -1.97 15.48 10.85
N SER A 16 -2.49 16.58 10.34
CA SER A 16 -3.92 16.89 10.29
C SER A 16 -4.17 18.04 9.30
N ASP A 17 -5.43 18.37 9.11
CA ASP A 17 -5.85 19.56 8.35
C ASP A 17 -5.19 20.84 8.88
N GLU A 18 -5.11 20.99 10.21
CA GLU A 18 -4.45 22.15 10.84
C GLU A 18 -2.94 22.13 10.62
N VAL A 19 -2.28 20.98 10.61
CA VAL A 19 -0.84 20.85 10.32
C VAL A 19 -0.54 21.29 8.88
N HIS A 20 -1.36 20.91 7.92
CA HIS A 20 -1.26 21.36 6.54
C HIS A 20 -1.48 22.88 6.44
N ALA A 21 -2.52 23.40 7.09
CA ALA A 21 -2.81 24.84 7.11
C ALA A 21 -1.70 25.66 7.77
N LEU A 22 -1.17 25.21 8.92
CA LEU A 22 -0.03 25.84 9.60
C LEU A 22 1.23 25.86 8.72
N SER A 23 1.46 24.79 7.94
CA SER A 23 2.55 24.76 6.98
C SER A 23 2.41 25.84 5.92
N ALA A 24 1.20 26.03 5.38
CA ALA A 24 0.93 27.11 4.42
C ALA A 24 1.13 28.50 5.06
N TRP A 25 0.63 28.72 6.27
CA TRP A 25 0.77 29.99 6.99
C TRP A 25 2.20 30.27 7.49
N THR A 26 3.11 29.32 7.45
CA THR A 26 4.51 29.55 7.81
C THR A 26 5.17 30.66 6.96
N SER A 27 4.69 30.87 5.73
CA SER A 27 5.16 31.95 4.85
C SER A 27 4.63 33.35 5.21
N THR A 28 3.64 33.44 6.11
CA THR A 28 3.01 34.71 6.51
C THR A 28 3.03 34.89 8.02
N SER A 29 2.17 34.23 8.75
CA SER A 29 2.14 34.24 10.22
C SER A 29 1.72 32.87 10.73
N ARG A 30 2.67 32.14 11.33
CA ARG A 30 2.48 30.77 11.82
C ARG A 30 1.84 30.77 13.21
N ASP A 31 0.58 31.14 13.27
CA ASP A 31 -0.27 31.06 14.45
C ASP A 31 -1.61 30.40 14.11
N LEU A 32 -2.25 29.76 15.04
CA LEU A 32 -3.54 29.12 14.86
C LEU A 32 -4.57 29.83 15.78
N THR A 33 -5.03 31.01 15.34
CA THR A 33 -6.10 31.74 16.02
C THR A 33 -7.45 31.08 15.76
N VAL A 34 -8.46 31.35 16.63
CA VAL A 34 -9.82 30.85 16.45
C VAL A 34 -10.37 31.22 15.06
N GLU A 35 -10.08 32.44 14.58
CA GLU A 35 -10.49 32.90 13.25
C GLU A 35 -9.82 32.08 12.14
N LYS A 36 -8.54 31.74 12.26
CA LYS A 36 -7.82 30.93 11.27
C LYS A 36 -8.32 29.49 11.23
N VAL A 37 -8.70 28.90 12.37
CA VAL A 37 -9.28 27.56 12.41
C VAL A 37 -10.52 27.46 11.52
N THR A 38 -11.40 28.47 11.54
CA THR A 38 -12.59 28.49 10.68
C THR A 38 -12.28 28.59 9.19
N ARG A 39 -11.06 29.04 8.84
CA ARG A 39 -10.59 29.20 7.45
C ARG A 39 -9.83 27.98 6.92
N VAL A 40 -9.52 27.01 7.75
CA VAL A 40 -8.78 25.79 7.34
C VAL A 40 -9.41 25.13 6.11
N PRO A 41 -10.72 24.85 6.05
CA PRO A 41 -11.32 24.17 4.89
C PRO A 41 -11.13 24.95 3.59
N SER A 42 -11.39 26.26 3.59
CA SER A 42 -11.27 27.11 2.40
C SER A 42 -9.82 27.30 1.96
N LEU A 43 -8.88 27.35 2.91
CA LEU A 43 -7.45 27.42 2.62
C LEU A 43 -6.97 26.14 1.93
N LEU A 44 -7.28 24.95 2.49
CA LEU A 44 -6.85 23.67 1.93
C LEU A 44 -7.42 23.47 0.53
N LYS A 45 -8.69 23.81 0.33
CA LYS A 45 -9.32 23.78 -1.00
C LYS A 45 -8.59 24.67 -2.00
N MET A 46 -8.32 25.91 -1.64
CA MET A 46 -7.58 26.87 -2.49
C MET A 46 -6.17 26.34 -2.82
N LEU A 47 -5.46 25.78 -1.84
CA LEU A 47 -4.12 25.22 -2.06
C LEU A 47 -4.16 24.03 -3.04
N ALA A 48 -5.11 23.12 -2.88
CA ALA A 48 -5.29 21.96 -3.75
C ALA A 48 -5.64 22.37 -5.19
N GLU A 49 -6.63 23.27 -5.36
CA GLU A 49 -7.07 23.77 -6.67
C GLU A 49 -5.96 24.51 -7.44
N ASN A 50 -5.04 25.16 -6.75
CA ASN A 50 -3.93 25.91 -7.37
C ASN A 50 -2.63 25.09 -7.43
N GLY A 51 -2.62 23.80 -7.06
CA GLY A 51 -1.44 22.96 -7.11
C GLY A 51 -0.34 23.34 -6.11
N HIS A 52 -0.69 24.05 -5.02
CA HIS A 52 0.24 24.38 -3.94
C HIS A 52 0.39 23.19 -2.98
N GLU A 53 1.07 22.13 -3.42
CA GLU A 53 1.09 20.83 -2.75
C GLU A 53 2.10 20.70 -1.61
N THR A 54 3.10 21.60 -1.49
CA THR A 54 4.13 21.53 -0.44
C THR A 54 3.59 21.46 0.99
N PRO A 55 2.51 22.20 1.37
CA PRO A 55 1.91 22.04 2.70
C PRO A 55 1.44 20.63 3.01
N PHE A 56 0.95 19.89 2.01
CA PHE A 56 0.45 18.52 2.15
C PHE A 56 1.56 17.46 2.27
N GLU A 57 2.82 17.85 2.17
CA GLU A 57 3.96 16.97 2.47
C GLU A 57 4.25 16.87 3.98
N LYS A 58 3.55 17.65 4.83
CA LYS A 58 3.78 17.74 6.27
C LYS A 58 2.94 16.78 7.10
N SER A 59 2.64 15.63 6.53
CA SER A 59 1.94 14.52 7.18
C SER A 59 2.57 13.19 6.79
N SER A 60 2.21 12.13 7.48
CA SER A 60 2.56 10.77 7.11
C SER A 60 1.40 9.81 7.36
N LEU A 61 1.24 8.84 6.47
CA LEU A 61 0.29 7.73 6.55
C LEU A 61 1.10 6.45 6.38
N HIS A 62 1.18 5.63 7.42
CA HIS A 62 1.96 4.40 7.43
C HIS A 62 1.03 3.19 7.41
N PHE A 63 1.11 2.39 6.35
CA PHE A 63 0.30 1.19 6.16
C PHE A 63 1.16 -0.07 6.16
N LEU A 64 0.62 -1.15 6.72
CA LEU A 64 1.08 -2.51 6.49
C LEU A 64 0.15 -3.15 5.45
N VAL A 65 0.71 -3.64 4.35
CA VAL A 65 -0.07 -4.27 3.28
C VAL A 65 0.43 -5.68 3.02
N THR A 66 -0.49 -6.62 2.81
CA THR A 66 -0.17 -7.96 2.30
C THR A 66 -0.86 -8.10 0.95
N VAL A 67 -0.06 -8.18 -0.10
CA VAL A 67 -0.53 -8.10 -1.49
C VAL A 67 0.15 -9.13 -2.37
N ASP A 68 -0.53 -9.52 -3.44
CA ASP A 68 0.07 -10.34 -4.50
C ASP A 68 1.28 -9.64 -5.15
N THR A 69 2.18 -10.44 -5.73
CA THR A 69 3.42 -9.92 -6.32
C THR A 69 3.18 -8.93 -7.46
N ALA A 70 2.10 -9.08 -8.24
CA ALA A 70 1.79 -8.13 -9.32
C ALA A 70 1.39 -6.77 -8.73
N THR A 71 0.51 -6.75 -7.73
CA THR A 71 0.13 -5.53 -6.99
C THR A 71 1.36 -4.90 -6.30
N HIS A 72 2.23 -5.71 -5.68
CA HIS A 72 3.47 -5.22 -5.09
C HIS A 72 4.34 -4.47 -6.10
N ILE A 73 4.52 -5.00 -7.32
CA ILE A 73 5.27 -4.33 -8.39
C ILE A 73 4.64 -2.97 -8.75
N HIS A 74 3.30 -2.86 -8.77
CA HIS A 74 2.62 -1.58 -8.97
C HIS A 74 2.92 -0.57 -7.84
N LEU A 75 2.94 -1.02 -6.59
CA LEU A 75 3.25 -0.15 -5.44
C LEU A 75 4.70 0.36 -5.50
N LEU A 76 5.66 -0.48 -5.90
CA LEU A 76 7.07 -0.09 -6.05
C LEU A 76 7.33 0.99 -7.11
N LYS A 77 6.37 1.29 -7.98
CA LYS A 77 6.48 2.40 -8.95
C LYS A 77 6.25 3.77 -8.32
N HIS A 78 5.62 3.83 -7.15
CA HIS A 78 5.41 5.06 -6.39
C HIS A 78 6.64 5.32 -5.52
N ARG A 79 7.55 6.21 -5.96
CA ARG A 79 8.86 6.41 -5.32
C ARG A 79 9.06 7.82 -4.75
N ILE A 80 8.29 8.81 -5.20
CA ILE A 80 8.45 10.19 -4.78
C ILE A 80 7.60 10.43 -3.54
N GLY A 81 8.22 10.75 -2.41
CA GLY A 81 7.54 10.94 -1.13
C GLY A 81 6.96 9.66 -0.53
N VAL A 82 7.45 8.50 -0.95
CA VAL A 82 7.01 7.18 -0.49
C VAL A 82 8.20 6.41 0.04
N SER A 83 8.05 5.78 1.20
CA SER A 83 9.02 4.87 1.79
C SER A 83 8.43 3.46 1.84
N ILE A 84 9.19 2.47 1.40
CA ILE A 84 8.74 1.08 1.31
C ILE A 84 9.80 0.15 1.87
N ASN A 85 9.35 -0.79 2.73
CA ASN A 85 10.17 -1.90 3.18
C ASN A 85 9.32 -3.19 3.12
N GLY A 86 9.81 -4.23 2.48
CA GLY A 86 9.04 -5.43 2.22
C GLY A 86 9.71 -6.71 2.69
N GLU A 87 8.89 -7.73 2.88
CA GLU A 87 9.34 -9.09 3.14
C GLU A 87 10.36 -9.54 2.08
N SER A 88 11.44 -10.12 2.54
CA SER A 88 12.45 -10.67 1.65
C SER A 88 12.54 -12.18 1.80
N ALA A 89 12.25 -12.89 0.71
CA ALA A 89 12.44 -14.34 0.62
C ALA A 89 13.92 -14.77 0.76
N ARG A 90 14.88 -13.82 0.85
CA ARG A 90 16.28 -14.10 1.16
C ARG A 90 16.48 -14.37 2.65
N TYR A 91 15.76 -13.64 3.51
CA TYR A 91 15.92 -13.72 4.96
C TYR A 91 14.88 -14.63 5.59
N LYS A 92 13.65 -14.58 5.09
CA LYS A 92 12.51 -15.35 5.61
C LYS A 92 12.10 -16.40 4.58
N GLU A 93 11.90 -17.64 5.04
CA GLU A 93 11.18 -18.63 4.29
C GLU A 93 9.69 -18.26 4.25
N LEU A 94 9.08 -18.30 3.08
CA LEU A 94 7.68 -17.95 2.92
C LEU A 94 6.81 -19.08 3.49
N LYS A 95 6.61 -19.07 4.80
CA LYS A 95 5.86 -20.10 5.54
C LYS A 95 4.35 -19.93 5.47
N GLY A 96 3.89 -18.76 5.07
CA GLY A 96 2.46 -18.45 5.09
C GLY A 96 1.68 -19.02 3.93
N ASP A 97 2.36 -19.47 2.88
CA ASP A 97 1.77 -20.06 1.65
C ASP A 97 0.50 -19.33 1.21
N LYS A 98 0.60 -17.99 1.19
CA LYS A 98 -0.52 -17.10 0.92
C LYS A 98 -0.54 -16.74 -0.56
N TYR A 99 -1.73 -16.78 -1.17
CA TYR A 99 -1.91 -16.35 -2.55
C TYR A 99 -3.31 -15.80 -2.79
N VAL A 100 -3.44 -14.93 -3.79
CA VAL A 100 -4.72 -14.35 -4.20
C VAL A 100 -5.32 -15.16 -5.34
N VAL A 101 -6.63 -15.38 -5.28
CA VAL A 101 -7.42 -15.90 -6.39
C VAL A 101 -8.37 -14.80 -6.87
N PRO A 102 -8.25 -14.33 -8.13
CA PRO A 102 -9.12 -13.26 -8.62
C PRO A 102 -10.61 -13.61 -8.46
N SER A 103 -11.36 -12.68 -7.84
CA SER A 103 -12.76 -12.90 -7.49
C SER A 103 -13.68 -13.00 -8.71
N ASP A 104 -13.32 -12.37 -9.82
CA ASP A 104 -14.06 -12.29 -11.08
C ASP A 104 -13.81 -13.46 -12.04
N TRP A 105 -12.90 -14.40 -11.70
CA TRP A 105 -12.65 -15.56 -12.54
C TRP A 105 -13.81 -16.59 -12.47
N PRO A 106 -14.12 -17.28 -13.57
CA PRO A 106 -15.04 -18.41 -13.55
C PRO A 106 -14.58 -19.51 -12.60
N THR A 107 -15.52 -20.22 -11.97
CA THR A 107 -15.24 -21.27 -10.96
C THR A 107 -14.25 -22.32 -11.47
N VAL A 108 -14.39 -22.74 -12.74
CA VAL A 108 -13.50 -23.74 -13.35
C VAL A 108 -12.06 -23.23 -13.43
N GLU A 109 -11.86 -21.97 -13.81
CA GLU A 109 -10.53 -21.37 -13.92
C GLU A 109 -9.93 -21.12 -12.52
N LYS A 110 -10.75 -20.71 -11.55
CA LYS A 110 -10.31 -20.65 -10.14
C LYS A 110 -9.78 -21.98 -9.63
N ALA A 111 -10.49 -23.08 -9.89
CA ALA A 111 -10.08 -24.41 -9.45
C ALA A 111 -8.74 -24.84 -10.07
N LYS A 112 -8.55 -24.61 -11.37
CA LYS A 112 -7.27 -24.89 -12.06
C LYS A 112 -6.12 -24.04 -11.49
N TYR A 113 -6.39 -22.77 -11.24
CA TYR A 113 -5.39 -21.85 -10.71
C TYR A 113 -5.00 -22.21 -9.28
N ILE A 114 -5.96 -22.56 -8.42
CA ILE A 114 -5.71 -23.04 -7.06
C ILE A 114 -4.77 -24.26 -7.10
N ALA A 115 -5.10 -25.26 -7.93
CA ALA A 115 -4.25 -26.46 -8.08
C ALA A 115 -2.83 -26.13 -8.55
N PHE A 116 -2.69 -25.16 -9.49
CA PHE A 116 -1.39 -24.68 -9.95
C PHE A 116 -0.62 -23.99 -8.83
N MET A 117 -1.26 -23.13 -8.04
CA MET A 117 -0.62 -22.42 -6.92
C MET A 117 -0.14 -23.37 -5.84
N GLU A 118 -0.95 -24.36 -5.51
CA GLU A 118 -0.61 -25.41 -4.52
C GLU A 118 0.59 -26.25 -5.00
N ASP A 119 0.62 -26.68 -6.25
CA ASP A 119 1.77 -27.38 -6.85
C ASP A 119 3.03 -26.52 -6.84
N ALA A 120 2.91 -25.23 -7.21
CA ALA A 120 4.04 -24.30 -7.22
C ALA A 120 4.64 -24.08 -5.81
N ILE A 121 3.79 -23.93 -4.80
CA ILE A 121 4.21 -23.79 -3.40
C ILE A 121 4.87 -25.08 -2.89
N MET A 122 4.29 -26.24 -3.20
CA MET A 122 4.90 -27.52 -2.86
C MET A 122 6.30 -27.64 -3.50
N ARG A 123 6.44 -27.32 -4.77
CA ARG A 123 7.75 -27.33 -5.47
C ARG A 123 8.76 -26.36 -4.84
N TYR A 124 8.31 -25.21 -4.38
CA TYR A 124 9.15 -24.27 -3.65
C TYR A 124 9.75 -24.92 -2.39
N HIS A 125 8.93 -25.50 -1.54
CA HIS A 125 9.37 -26.13 -0.29
C HIS A 125 10.24 -27.37 -0.54
N ASP A 126 9.85 -28.25 -1.46
CA ASP A 126 10.62 -29.43 -1.83
C ASP A 126 11.97 -29.09 -2.44
N THR A 127 12.01 -28.09 -3.30
CA THR A 127 13.26 -27.67 -3.93
C THR A 127 14.17 -27.02 -2.90
N LEU A 128 13.64 -26.17 -2.00
CA LEU A 128 14.41 -25.60 -0.90
C LEU A 128 15.09 -26.72 -0.09
N GLN A 129 14.33 -27.76 0.29
CA GLN A 129 14.88 -28.85 1.09
C GLN A 129 15.93 -29.65 0.31
N ARG A 130 15.66 -30.05 -0.94
CA ARG A 130 16.62 -30.77 -1.78
C ARG A 130 17.93 -29.99 -1.99
N LEU A 131 17.87 -28.66 -2.16
CA LEU A 131 19.06 -27.83 -2.31
C LEU A 131 19.89 -27.81 -1.02
N VAL A 132 19.25 -27.73 0.14
CA VAL A 132 19.94 -27.80 1.44
C VAL A 132 20.56 -29.19 1.62
N ASP A 133 19.85 -30.26 1.33
CA ASP A 133 20.34 -31.65 1.45
C ASP A 133 21.52 -31.93 0.51
N SER A 134 21.59 -31.22 -0.63
CA SER A 134 22.75 -31.29 -1.54
C SER A 134 23.99 -30.51 -1.07
N GLY A 135 23.93 -29.88 0.11
CA GLY A 135 25.01 -29.12 0.71
C GLY A 135 25.01 -27.64 0.35
N MET A 136 23.96 -27.12 -0.32
CA MET A 136 23.83 -25.68 -0.58
C MET A 136 23.54 -24.94 0.72
N ASP A 137 24.17 -23.76 0.90
CA ASP A 137 23.85 -22.86 2.00
C ASP A 137 22.34 -22.53 2.03
N ARG A 138 21.71 -22.62 3.22
CA ARG A 138 20.26 -22.44 3.36
C ARG A 138 19.76 -21.08 2.86
N LYS A 139 20.57 -20.00 3.03
CA LYS A 139 20.21 -18.67 2.52
C LYS A 139 20.16 -18.69 1.00
N ARG A 140 21.18 -19.27 0.35
CA ARG A 140 21.23 -19.39 -1.11
C ARG A 140 20.12 -20.32 -1.64
N ALA A 141 19.82 -21.40 -0.95
CA ALA A 141 18.72 -22.31 -1.30
C ALA A 141 17.36 -21.56 -1.31
N LYS A 142 17.08 -20.71 -0.29
CA LYS A 142 15.89 -19.87 -0.26
C LYS A 142 15.85 -18.88 -1.44
N GLU A 143 16.97 -18.23 -1.73
CA GLU A 143 17.07 -17.30 -2.87
C GLU A 143 16.75 -17.98 -4.20
N SER A 144 17.15 -19.24 -4.36
CA SER A 144 16.94 -20.00 -5.60
C SER A 144 15.53 -20.60 -5.69
N ALA A 145 15.05 -21.23 -4.62
CA ALA A 145 13.75 -21.93 -4.62
C ALA A 145 12.59 -20.97 -4.95
N ARG A 146 12.66 -19.69 -4.54
CA ARG A 146 11.60 -18.70 -4.79
C ARG A 146 11.26 -18.48 -6.27
N PHE A 147 12.05 -18.95 -7.21
CA PHE A 147 11.71 -18.90 -8.64
C PHE A 147 10.48 -19.76 -9.00
N TYR A 148 10.07 -20.67 -8.12
CA TYR A 148 8.82 -21.40 -8.26
C TYR A 148 7.57 -20.59 -7.85
N LEU A 149 7.73 -19.44 -7.18
CA LEU A 149 6.58 -18.67 -6.66
C LEU A 149 5.97 -17.79 -7.77
N PRO A 150 4.70 -18.02 -8.13
CA PRO A 150 4.01 -17.23 -9.15
C PRO A 150 3.60 -15.83 -8.67
N TYR A 151 3.15 -14.99 -9.59
CA TYR A 151 2.70 -13.61 -9.30
C TYR A 151 1.55 -13.51 -8.30
N GLY A 152 0.71 -14.52 -8.18
CA GLY A 152 -0.35 -14.55 -7.19
C GLY A 152 0.11 -14.76 -5.76
N ASN A 153 1.39 -15.15 -5.55
CA ASN A 153 1.94 -15.27 -4.20
C ASN A 153 1.98 -13.93 -3.49
N GLN A 154 1.51 -13.89 -2.24
CA GLN A 154 1.47 -12.67 -1.45
C GLN A 154 2.77 -12.44 -0.67
N ILE A 155 3.11 -11.17 -0.55
CA ILE A 155 4.18 -10.65 0.28
C ILE A 155 3.65 -9.50 1.14
N THR A 156 4.20 -9.38 2.34
CA THR A 156 3.87 -8.29 3.27
C THR A 156 4.91 -7.19 3.16
N MET A 157 4.47 -5.96 3.13
CA MET A 157 5.34 -4.78 3.15
C MET A 157 4.71 -3.66 3.96
N ASP A 158 5.54 -2.85 4.58
CA ASP A 158 5.12 -1.54 5.05
C ASP A 158 5.34 -0.49 3.97
N ILE A 159 4.44 0.47 3.90
CA ILE A 159 4.51 1.58 2.97
C ILE A 159 4.07 2.86 3.67
N MET A 160 4.86 3.91 3.56
CA MET A 160 4.55 5.20 4.14
C MET A 160 4.50 6.27 3.06
N PHE A 161 3.42 7.06 3.10
CA PHE A 161 3.19 8.22 2.25
C PHE A 161 3.16 9.50 3.08
N ASN A 162 3.55 10.64 2.48
CA ASN A 162 2.97 11.91 2.86
C ASN A 162 1.65 12.12 2.09
N TRP A 163 0.83 13.12 2.47
CA TRP A 163 -0.46 13.30 1.80
C TRP A 163 -0.32 13.59 0.30
N ARG A 164 0.64 14.40 -0.13
CA ARG A 164 0.88 14.68 -1.55
C ARG A 164 1.13 13.40 -2.36
N SER A 165 2.00 12.54 -1.86
CA SER A 165 2.30 11.27 -2.52
C SER A 165 1.13 10.29 -2.46
N PHE A 166 0.34 10.31 -1.38
CA PHE A 166 -0.87 9.52 -1.25
C PHE A 166 -1.94 9.96 -2.25
N ASN A 167 -2.19 11.27 -2.36
CA ASN A 167 -3.08 11.83 -3.38
C ASN A 167 -2.66 11.43 -4.80
N HIS A 168 -1.36 11.53 -5.13
CA HIS A 168 -0.85 11.08 -6.42
C HIS A 168 -1.09 9.57 -6.65
N PHE A 169 -0.88 8.75 -5.62
CA PHE A 169 -1.18 7.32 -5.68
C PHE A 169 -2.67 7.07 -5.95
N LEU A 170 -3.57 7.69 -5.19
CA LEU A 170 -5.02 7.56 -5.37
C LEU A 170 -5.45 7.99 -6.78
N GLY A 171 -4.98 9.15 -7.25
CA GLY A 171 -5.29 9.69 -8.57
C GLY A 171 -4.87 8.80 -9.74
N LEU A 172 -3.88 7.91 -9.54
CA LEU A 172 -3.47 6.92 -10.54
C LEU A 172 -4.18 5.56 -10.35
N ARG A 173 -4.44 5.14 -9.11
CA ARG A 173 -4.87 3.76 -8.81
C ARG A 173 -6.36 3.60 -8.60
N MET A 174 -7.11 4.67 -8.37
CA MET A 174 -8.57 4.62 -8.30
C MET A 174 -9.26 4.81 -9.65
N LYS A 175 -8.49 5.01 -10.74
CA LYS A 175 -9.05 5.11 -12.09
C LYS A 175 -9.63 3.76 -12.57
N PRO A 176 -10.68 3.77 -13.39
CA PRO A 176 -11.28 2.55 -13.95
C PRO A 176 -10.29 1.66 -14.73
N GLU A 177 -9.27 2.26 -15.36
CA GLU A 177 -8.23 1.58 -16.14
C GLU A 177 -7.15 0.93 -15.26
N ALA A 178 -7.11 1.24 -13.96
CA ALA A 178 -6.18 0.60 -13.05
C ALA A 178 -6.54 -0.88 -12.85
N GLN A 179 -5.53 -1.72 -12.66
CA GLN A 179 -5.74 -3.13 -12.34
C GLN A 179 -6.64 -3.25 -11.09
N THR A 180 -7.61 -4.16 -11.13
CA THR A 180 -8.65 -4.29 -10.10
C THR A 180 -8.07 -4.43 -8.69
N GLU A 181 -7.06 -5.29 -8.50
CA GLU A 181 -6.48 -5.57 -7.19
C GLU A 181 -5.85 -4.31 -6.56
N VAL A 182 -5.09 -3.52 -7.33
CA VAL A 182 -4.48 -2.29 -6.82
C VAL A 182 -5.52 -1.18 -6.63
N ARG A 183 -6.58 -1.15 -7.46
CA ARG A 183 -7.69 -0.20 -7.28
C ARG A 183 -8.44 -0.46 -5.98
N VAL A 184 -8.85 -1.70 -5.73
CA VAL A 184 -9.51 -2.09 -4.48
C VAL A 184 -8.63 -1.79 -3.26
N LEU A 185 -7.32 -2.00 -3.37
CA LEU A 185 -6.38 -1.65 -2.31
C LEU A 185 -6.37 -0.13 -2.04
N ALA A 186 -6.30 0.70 -3.10
CA ALA A 186 -6.29 2.16 -2.97
C ALA A 186 -7.60 2.69 -2.35
N GLU A 187 -8.74 2.14 -2.75
CA GLU A 187 -10.05 2.45 -2.18
C GLU A 187 -10.11 2.10 -0.68
N LYS A 188 -9.64 0.91 -0.29
CA LYS A 188 -9.54 0.49 1.12
C LYS A 188 -8.63 1.41 1.92
N MET A 189 -7.47 1.80 1.37
CA MET A 189 -6.55 2.73 2.04
C MET A 189 -7.20 4.08 2.29
N LEU A 190 -7.89 4.65 1.30
CA LEU A 190 -8.61 5.91 1.47
C LEU A 190 -9.73 5.80 2.52
N GLU A 191 -10.49 4.70 2.49
CA GLU A 191 -11.56 4.47 3.47
C GLU A 191 -11.04 4.36 4.90
N ILE A 192 -9.90 3.71 5.10
CA ILE A 192 -9.23 3.66 6.40
C ILE A 192 -8.85 5.07 6.88
N VAL A 193 -8.30 5.92 5.99
CA VAL A 193 -7.91 7.29 6.35
C VAL A 193 -9.12 8.16 6.68
N ARG A 194 -10.26 7.98 6.00
CA ARG A 194 -11.52 8.66 6.31
C ARG A 194 -12.04 8.32 7.71
N ASN A 195 -11.85 7.08 8.14
CA ASN A 195 -12.36 6.54 9.39
C ASN A 195 -11.36 6.65 10.56
N ILE A 196 -10.29 7.40 10.42
CA ILE A 196 -9.40 7.71 11.55
C ILE A 196 -10.17 8.50 12.61
N ASP A 197 -10.05 8.10 13.85
CA ASP A 197 -10.70 8.78 14.98
C ASP A 197 -10.38 10.28 14.99
N GLY A 198 -11.41 11.10 15.14
CA GLY A 198 -11.31 12.55 15.07
C GLY A 198 -11.20 13.12 13.65
N SER A 199 -11.20 12.28 12.62
CA SER A 199 -11.19 12.68 11.20
C SER A 199 -10.12 13.74 10.86
N PRO A 200 -8.84 13.51 11.19
CA PRO A 200 -7.80 14.54 11.13
C PRO A 200 -7.54 15.09 9.72
N PHE A 201 -7.92 14.36 8.68
CA PHE A 201 -7.71 14.72 7.27
C PHE A 201 -9.01 15.01 6.52
N LYS A 202 -10.11 15.29 7.22
CA LYS A 202 -11.42 15.50 6.60
C LYS A 202 -11.40 16.55 5.48
N TYR A 203 -10.92 17.74 5.79
CA TYR A 203 -10.92 18.85 4.85
C TYR A 203 -9.84 18.69 3.78
N THR A 204 -8.76 18.00 4.09
CA THR A 204 -7.74 17.63 3.10
C THR A 204 -8.33 16.64 2.08
N ILE A 205 -9.06 15.61 2.52
CA ILE A 205 -9.75 14.64 1.66
C ILE A 205 -10.73 15.37 0.73
N GLU A 206 -11.60 16.22 1.30
CA GLU A 206 -12.57 17.03 0.55
C GLU A 206 -11.89 17.97 -0.46
N ALA A 207 -10.78 18.61 -0.09
CA ALA A 207 -10.03 19.53 -0.95
C ALA A 207 -9.49 18.87 -2.22
N PHE A 208 -9.16 17.59 -2.17
CA PHE A 208 -8.69 16.80 -3.32
C PHE A 208 -9.82 16.04 -4.05
N GLY A 209 -11.09 16.23 -3.63
CA GLY A 209 -12.26 15.69 -4.33
C GLY A 209 -12.58 14.22 -4.04
N TYR A 210 -12.14 13.72 -2.90
CA TYR A 210 -12.46 12.37 -2.43
C TYR A 210 -13.58 12.33 -1.40
#